data_d0a6511b932c3b7e0b2ac4e822c87fcc
#
_entry.id   d0a6511b932c3b7e0b2ac4e822c87fcc
#
_cell.length_a   1.000
_cell.length_b   1.000
_cell.length_c   1.000
_cell.angle_alpha   90.00
_cell.angle_beta   90.00
_cell.angle_gamma   90.00
#
_symmetry.space_group_name_H-M   'P 1'
#
loop_
_entity.id
_entity.type
_entity.pdbx_description
1 polymer ?
#
loop_
_entity_poly.entity_id
_entity_poly.type
_entity_poly.pdbx_seq_one_letter_code
_entity_poly.pdbx_strand_id
1 'polypeptide(L)'
;MQLDKKFKIVSVVGTRPEIIRLSRVLAALEASESIDHVLVHTGQNYDYELNEIFFQDLKVKKPDHFLNAAGKSAINTIGNIISAIEPILKSEAPDAFLVLGDTNSCLCAIPAKKMKIPVFHMEAGNRCFDLRVPEEINRRVVDHVSDINMTYSSIAREYLLSEGLSPERVIKTGSPMFEVLNFYKEKIETSNVLNKLELQPGKYFVVSSHRAENVDPDDQFTKIVNILNTVAERYDMPIIVSTHPRTRNRVEPVSYTHLTLPTKA
;
A
#
# COMPACT_ATOMS: atom_id res chain seq x y z
N MET A 1 16.97 23.78 31.47
CA MET A 1 16.61 23.56 30.06
C MET A 1 16.44 22.05 29.91
N GLN A 2 15.20 21.57 29.90
CA GLN A 2 14.93 20.14 29.73
C GLN A 2 15.37 19.77 28.33
N LEU A 3 16.40 18.92 28.22
CA LEU A 3 16.90 18.37 26.98
C LEU A 3 15.80 17.51 26.32
N ASP A 4 15.22 18.07 25.33
CA ASP A 4 14.64 17.53 24.11
C ASP A 4 14.17 16.07 24.16
N LYS A 5 12.99 15.87 24.76
CA LYS A 5 12.20 14.69 24.47
C LYS A 5 11.86 14.75 22.97
N LYS A 6 12.40 13.80 22.18
CA LYS A 6 12.04 13.68 20.78
C LYS A 6 10.54 13.44 20.64
N PHE A 7 9.95 13.98 19.60
CA PHE A 7 8.54 13.77 19.27
C PHE A 7 8.36 12.36 18.71
N LYS A 8 7.63 11.51 19.39
CA LYS A 8 7.49 10.11 19.00
C LYS A 8 6.35 9.91 18.02
N ILE A 9 6.65 9.30 16.87
CA ILE A 9 5.69 8.97 15.83
C ILE A 9 5.65 7.46 15.62
N VAL A 10 4.47 6.86 15.70
CA VAL A 10 4.23 5.49 15.26
C VAL A 10 3.63 5.52 13.87
N SER A 11 4.28 4.87 12.89
CA SER A 11 3.75 4.66 11.54
C SER A 11 3.37 3.20 11.34
N VAL A 12 2.25 2.95 10.64
CA VAL A 12 1.77 1.58 10.37
C VAL A 12 1.78 1.29 8.88
N VAL A 13 2.28 0.12 8.52
CA VAL A 13 2.24 -0.45 7.16
C VAL A 13 1.80 -1.92 7.25
N GLY A 14 1.27 -2.46 6.16
CA GLY A 14 0.87 -3.87 6.11
C GLY A 14 0.88 -4.45 4.71
N THR A 15 1.12 -3.61 3.70
CA THR A 15 1.14 -4.01 2.29
C THR A 15 2.30 -3.36 1.54
N ARG A 16 2.70 -3.98 0.43
CA ARG A 16 3.75 -3.43 -0.46
C ARG A 16 3.46 -2.00 -0.94
N PRO A 17 2.25 -1.67 -1.41
CA PRO A 17 1.94 -0.29 -1.82
C PRO A 17 2.16 0.74 -0.72
N GLU A 18 1.84 0.43 0.53
CA GLU A 18 2.08 1.33 1.67
C GLU A 18 3.58 1.53 1.90
N ILE A 19 4.37 0.45 1.91
CA ILE A 19 5.82 0.51 2.09
C ILE A 19 6.47 1.34 0.98
N ILE A 20 6.08 1.11 -0.29
CA ILE A 20 6.62 1.86 -1.43
C ILE A 20 6.27 3.34 -1.33
N ARG A 21 4.99 3.67 -1.12
CA ARG A 21 4.52 5.06 -1.07
C ARG A 21 5.08 5.82 0.13
N LEU A 22 5.20 5.18 1.29
CA LEU A 22 5.75 5.80 2.49
C LEU A 22 7.29 5.81 2.52
N SER A 23 7.98 5.09 1.63
CA SER A 23 9.44 4.88 1.72
C SER A 23 10.25 6.17 1.96
N ARG A 24 9.89 7.27 1.28
CA ARG A 24 10.60 8.55 1.44
C ARG A 24 10.16 9.32 2.68
N VAL A 25 8.89 9.19 3.06
CA VAL A 25 8.37 9.77 4.31
C VAL A 25 9.00 9.07 5.51
N LEU A 26 9.05 7.74 5.52
CA LEU A 26 9.69 6.96 6.58
C LEU A 26 11.19 7.31 6.70
N ALA A 27 11.88 7.43 5.56
CA ALA A 27 13.29 7.83 5.56
C ALA A 27 13.50 9.26 6.10
N ALA A 28 12.58 10.19 5.83
CA ALA A 28 12.64 11.54 6.37
C ALA A 28 12.38 11.57 7.89
N LEU A 29 11.43 10.77 8.38
CA LEU A 29 11.17 10.61 9.81
C LEU A 29 12.40 10.05 10.55
N GLU A 30 13.03 9.01 9.99
CA GLU A 30 14.26 8.41 10.54
C GLU A 30 15.46 9.36 10.56
N ALA A 31 15.59 10.21 9.54
CA ALA A 31 16.70 11.16 9.44
C ALA A 31 16.54 12.38 10.36
N SER A 32 15.38 12.60 10.93
CA SER A 32 15.11 13.76 11.79
C SER A 32 15.67 13.57 13.19
N GLU A 33 16.51 14.49 13.64
CA GLU A 33 17.04 14.49 15.00
C GLU A 33 15.98 14.75 16.08
N SER A 34 14.87 15.39 15.71
CA SER A 34 13.78 15.76 16.62
C SER A 34 12.69 14.69 16.73
N ILE A 35 12.75 13.62 15.92
CA ILE A 35 11.74 12.56 15.87
C ILE A 35 12.31 11.24 16.39
N ASP A 36 11.52 10.55 17.20
CA ASP A 36 11.67 9.14 17.56
C ASP A 36 10.65 8.35 16.78
N HIS A 37 11.08 7.65 15.71
CA HIS A 37 10.18 6.98 14.79
C HIS A 37 10.10 5.48 15.05
N VAL A 38 8.89 4.98 15.28
CA VAL A 38 8.56 3.57 15.45
C VAL A 38 7.75 3.10 14.25
N LEU A 39 8.23 2.07 13.56
CA LEU A 39 7.55 1.45 12.42
C LEU A 39 6.91 0.13 12.83
N VAL A 40 5.59 0.01 12.59
CA VAL A 40 4.82 -1.20 12.88
C VAL A 40 4.34 -1.82 11.57
N HIS A 41 4.57 -3.13 11.40
CA HIS A 41 4.02 -3.90 10.28
C HIS A 41 2.88 -4.79 10.77
N THR A 42 1.70 -4.69 10.15
CA THR A 42 0.52 -5.45 10.60
C THR A 42 0.60 -6.94 10.33
N GLY A 43 1.36 -7.37 9.32
CA GLY A 43 1.43 -8.78 8.93
C GLY A 43 0.09 -9.32 8.47
N GLN A 44 -0.73 -8.48 7.82
CA GLN A 44 -2.08 -8.87 7.36
C GLN A 44 -2.07 -9.89 6.21
N ASN A 45 -0.93 -10.07 5.53
CA ASN A 45 -0.73 -11.05 4.47
C ASN A 45 0.36 -12.03 4.88
N TYR A 46 0.22 -13.30 4.49
CA TYR A 46 1.16 -14.39 4.83
C TYR A 46 2.52 -14.29 4.12
N ASP A 47 2.68 -13.43 3.10
CA ASP A 47 3.89 -13.29 2.29
C ASP A 47 4.96 -12.42 2.98
N TYR A 48 5.41 -12.82 4.17
CA TYR A 48 6.44 -12.08 4.91
C TYR A 48 7.77 -11.98 4.14
N GLU A 49 8.19 -13.06 3.49
CA GLU A 49 9.46 -13.09 2.73
C GLU A 49 9.49 -12.09 1.56
N LEU A 50 8.34 -11.84 0.94
CA LEU A 50 8.21 -10.84 -0.11
C LEU A 50 8.30 -9.40 0.43
N ASN A 51 7.95 -9.19 1.70
CA ASN A 51 8.02 -7.86 2.32
C ASN A 51 9.46 -7.46 2.68
N GLU A 52 10.32 -8.40 3.11
CA GLU A 52 11.70 -8.09 3.52
C GLU A 52 12.54 -7.53 2.36
N ILE A 53 12.35 -8.05 1.15
CA ILE A 53 13.01 -7.55 -0.07
C ILE A 53 12.69 -6.07 -0.29
N PHE A 54 11.44 -5.64 -0.05
CA PHE A 54 11.05 -4.25 -0.24
C PHE A 54 11.72 -3.30 0.76
N PHE A 55 11.86 -3.70 2.02
CA PHE A 55 12.57 -2.88 3.01
C PHE A 55 14.04 -2.68 2.63
N GLN A 56 14.70 -3.74 2.14
CA GLN A 56 16.10 -3.67 1.69
C GLN A 56 16.23 -2.83 0.41
N ASP A 57 15.41 -3.10 -0.60
CA ASP A 57 15.45 -2.43 -1.90
C ASP A 57 15.12 -0.95 -1.83
N LEU A 58 14.17 -0.59 -0.97
CA LEU A 58 13.74 0.79 -0.76
C LEU A 58 14.57 1.50 0.34
N LYS A 59 15.58 0.83 0.92
CA LYS A 59 16.40 1.38 2.01
C LYS A 59 15.55 1.98 3.14
N VAL A 60 14.48 1.29 3.50
CA VAL A 60 13.61 1.60 4.64
C VAL A 60 14.03 0.71 5.80
N LYS A 61 13.97 1.22 7.03
CA LYS A 61 14.29 0.39 8.21
C LYS A 61 13.33 -0.80 8.31
N LYS A 62 13.81 -1.88 8.94
CA LYS A 62 12.92 -2.98 9.32
C LYS A 62 11.89 -2.49 10.35
N PRO A 63 10.68 -3.05 10.35
CA PRO A 63 9.70 -2.73 11.38
C PRO A 63 10.22 -3.03 12.79
N ASP A 64 9.96 -2.11 13.72
CA ASP A 64 10.28 -2.29 15.13
C ASP A 64 9.33 -3.32 15.77
N HIS A 65 8.07 -3.35 15.28
CA HIS A 65 7.05 -4.30 15.72
C HIS A 65 6.37 -4.98 14.55
N PHE A 66 6.03 -6.26 14.72
CA PHE A 66 5.31 -7.05 13.75
C PHE A 66 4.10 -7.72 14.40
N LEU A 67 2.87 -7.37 13.97
CA LEU A 67 1.64 -7.77 14.65
C LEU A 67 1.20 -9.21 14.37
N ASN A 68 1.65 -9.82 13.27
CA ASN A 68 1.19 -11.15 12.83
C ASN A 68 -0.35 -11.26 12.76
N ALA A 69 -1.01 -10.22 12.24
CA ALA A 69 -2.45 -10.08 12.32
C ALA A 69 -3.24 -10.88 11.29
N ALA A 70 -2.58 -11.60 10.37
CA ALA A 70 -3.28 -12.43 9.39
C ALA A 70 -4.24 -13.41 10.07
N GLY A 71 -5.49 -13.42 9.63
CA GLY A 71 -6.56 -14.27 10.16
C GLY A 71 -7.20 -15.14 9.08
N LYS A 72 -8.11 -16.04 9.49
CA LYS A 72 -8.83 -16.96 8.60
C LYS A 72 -9.80 -16.23 7.64
N SER A 73 -10.15 -15.00 7.92
CA SER A 73 -11.01 -14.16 7.08
C SER A 73 -10.55 -12.69 7.17
N ALA A 74 -11.03 -11.86 6.25
CA ALA A 74 -10.77 -10.41 6.29
C ALA A 74 -11.24 -9.78 7.61
N ILE A 75 -12.40 -10.19 8.13
CA ILE A 75 -12.94 -9.69 9.40
C ILE A 75 -12.06 -10.13 10.58
N ASN A 76 -11.59 -11.39 10.59
CA ASN A 76 -10.65 -11.84 11.64
C ASN A 76 -9.35 -11.05 11.58
N THR A 77 -8.83 -10.79 10.39
CA THR A 77 -7.61 -9.97 10.19
C THR A 77 -7.82 -8.56 10.75
N ILE A 78 -8.94 -7.91 10.45
CA ILE A 78 -9.27 -6.58 10.98
C ILE A 78 -9.34 -6.61 12.51
N GLY A 79 -10.05 -7.58 13.10
CA GLY A 79 -10.14 -7.73 14.55
C GLY A 79 -8.76 -7.92 15.20
N ASN A 80 -7.91 -8.76 14.61
CA ASN A 80 -6.55 -8.99 15.07
C ASN A 80 -5.69 -7.71 15.00
N ILE A 81 -5.76 -6.96 13.90
CA ILE A 81 -5.04 -5.68 13.72
C ILE A 81 -5.41 -4.70 14.83
N ILE A 82 -6.71 -4.49 15.04
CA ILE A 82 -7.23 -3.55 16.05
C ILE A 82 -6.80 -3.94 17.45
N SER A 83 -6.84 -5.23 17.77
CA SER A 83 -6.47 -5.74 19.11
C SER A 83 -4.96 -5.74 19.33
N ALA A 84 -4.17 -6.12 18.32
CA ALA A 84 -2.72 -6.29 18.48
C ALA A 84 -1.96 -4.96 18.53
N ILE A 85 -2.48 -3.88 17.95
CA ILE A 85 -1.82 -2.56 18.00
C ILE A 85 -1.94 -1.89 19.39
N GLU A 86 -2.98 -2.19 20.17
CA GLU A 86 -3.25 -1.53 21.45
C GLU A 86 -2.07 -1.63 22.45
N PRO A 87 -1.51 -2.83 22.76
CA PRO A 87 -0.38 -2.94 23.68
C PRO A 87 0.86 -2.17 23.19
N ILE A 88 1.09 -2.09 21.88
CA ILE A 88 2.20 -1.32 21.30
C ILE A 88 1.96 0.17 21.53
N LEU A 89 0.77 0.68 21.25
CA LEU A 89 0.46 2.09 21.50
C LEU A 89 0.57 2.46 22.98
N LYS A 90 0.25 1.52 23.89
CA LYS A 90 0.44 1.73 25.33
C LYS A 90 1.91 1.79 25.73
N SER A 91 2.74 0.89 25.20
CA SER A 91 4.17 0.83 25.55
C SER A 91 4.97 1.96 24.91
N GLU A 92 4.68 2.28 23.64
CA GLU A 92 5.39 3.34 22.91
C GLU A 92 4.94 4.74 23.32
N ALA A 93 3.68 4.90 23.76
CA ALA A 93 3.07 6.18 24.13
C ALA A 93 3.38 7.30 23.14
N PRO A 94 3.05 7.15 21.84
CA PRO A 94 3.45 8.10 20.80
C PRO A 94 2.71 9.42 20.92
N ASP A 95 3.37 10.49 20.46
CA ASP A 95 2.79 11.83 20.36
C ASP A 95 1.94 11.99 19.08
N ALA A 96 2.17 11.13 18.05
CA ALA A 96 1.37 11.08 16.82
C ALA A 96 1.36 9.68 16.20
N PHE A 97 0.33 9.42 15.39
CA PHE A 97 0.11 8.17 14.67
C PHE A 97 -0.10 8.44 13.19
N LEU A 98 0.66 7.77 12.32
CA LEU A 98 0.63 7.95 10.87
C LEU A 98 0.14 6.69 10.16
N VAL A 99 -0.85 6.85 9.28
CA VAL A 99 -1.34 5.82 8.37
C VAL A 99 -1.41 6.34 6.94
N LEU A 100 -1.39 5.42 5.97
CA LEU A 100 -1.54 5.75 4.54
C LEU A 100 -2.60 4.86 3.89
N GLY A 101 -3.53 5.49 3.18
CA GLY A 101 -4.48 4.82 2.29
C GLY A 101 -5.62 4.15 3.05
N ASP A 102 -6.01 2.97 2.58
CA ASP A 102 -7.31 2.37 2.88
C ASP A 102 -7.27 0.85 3.10
N THR A 103 -6.09 0.27 3.23
CA THR A 103 -5.99 -1.15 3.55
C THR A 103 -6.47 -1.44 4.98
N ASN A 104 -6.63 -2.70 5.34
CA ASN A 104 -7.03 -3.05 6.70
C ASN A 104 -6.06 -2.53 7.78
N SER A 105 -4.78 -2.31 7.42
CA SER A 105 -3.76 -1.74 8.32
C SER A 105 -4.16 -0.36 8.85
N CYS A 106 -4.83 0.45 8.01
CA CYS A 106 -5.21 1.80 8.38
C CYS A 106 -6.27 1.84 9.50
N LEU A 107 -7.00 0.74 9.73
CA LEU A 107 -7.97 0.64 10.82
C LEU A 107 -7.33 0.67 12.22
N CYS A 108 -5.98 0.57 12.31
CA CYS A 108 -5.22 0.93 13.52
C CYS A 108 -5.48 2.38 13.98
N ALA A 109 -5.98 3.25 13.10
CA ALA A 109 -6.39 4.60 13.44
C ALA A 109 -7.50 4.64 14.51
N ILE A 110 -8.39 3.62 14.56
CA ILE A 110 -9.49 3.54 15.51
C ILE A 110 -8.98 3.44 16.96
N PRO A 111 -8.16 2.44 17.35
CA PRO A 111 -7.60 2.37 18.70
C PRO A 111 -6.69 3.56 19.01
N ALA A 112 -5.86 4.03 18.07
CA ALA A 112 -5.05 5.23 18.28
C ALA A 112 -5.93 6.44 18.67
N LYS A 113 -7.01 6.68 17.93
CA LYS A 113 -7.96 7.76 18.24
C LYS A 113 -8.67 7.56 19.58
N LYS A 114 -9.08 6.34 19.91
CA LYS A 114 -9.68 6.00 21.21
C LYS A 114 -8.72 6.27 22.39
N MET A 115 -7.43 6.10 22.17
CA MET A 115 -6.37 6.41 23.13
C MET A 115 -5.96 7.88 23.14
N LYS A 116 -6.64 8.74 22.38
CA LYS A 116 -6.38 10.17 22.25
C LYS A 116 -5.02 10.52 21.63
N ILE A 117 -4.47 9.62 20.83
CA ILE A 117 -3.27 9.87 20.04
C ILE A 117 -3.71 10.58 18.77
N PRO A 118 -3.13 11.74 18.40
CA PRO A 118 -3.43 12.44 17.16
C PRO A 118 -3.11 11.57 15.93
N VAL A 119 -4.09 11.39 15.04
CA VAL A 119 -3.99 10.55 13.84
C VAL A 119 -3.82 11.41 12.60
N PHE A 120 -2.78 11.10 11.83
CA PHE A 120 -2.46 11.70 10.54
C PHE A 120 -2.71 10.65 9.44
N HIS A 121 -3.57 10.98 8.49
CA HIS A 121 -3.94 10.08 7.40
C HIS A 121 -3.46 10.62 6.05
N MET A 122 -2.50 9.96 5.43
CA MET A 122 -2.06 10.23 4.06
C MET A 122 -2.92 9.47 3.04
N GLU A 123 -3.05 9.99 1.83
CA GLU A 123 -3.93 9.48 0.78
C GLU A 123 -5.42 9.58 1.13
N ALA A 124 -5.78 10.54 1.96
CA ALA A 124 -7.13 10.77 2.43
C ALA A 124 -8.07 11.31 1.32
N GLY A 125 -9.36 11.09 1.49
CA GLY A 125 -10.41 11.70 0.66
C GLY A 125 -10.63 11.05 -0.71
N ASN A 126 -9.96 9.96 -1.04
CA ASN A 126 -10.26 9.20 -2.25
C ASN A 126 -11.67 8.59 -2.14
N ARG A 127 -12.45 8.62 -3.25
CA ARG A 127 -13.79 8.02 -3.31
C ARG A 127 -13.99 7.29 -4.64
N CYS A 128 -14.52 6.08 -4.58
CA CYS A 128 -15.04 5.37 -5.76
C CYS A 128 -16.57 5.30 -5.78
N PHE A 129 -17.23 5.71 -4.68
CA PHE A 129 -18.69 5.70 -4.50
C PHE A 129 -19.33 4.32 -4.68
N ASP A 130 -18.57 3.25 -4.51
CA ASP A 130 -19.03 1.88 -4.62
C ASP A 130 -18.70 1.11 -3.32
N LEU A 131 -19.70 0.91 -2.48
CA LEU A 131 -19.54 0.20 -1.20
C LEU A 131 -19.28 -1.30 -1.33
N ARG A 132 -19.33 -1.86 -2.55
CA ARG A 132 -18.89 -3.24 -2.81
C ARG A 132 -17.39 -3.37 -2.74
N VAL A 133 -16.65 -2.25 -2.87
CA VAL A 133 -15.20 -2.19 -2.71
C VAL A 133 -14.89 -2.07 -1.22
N PRO A 134 -14.25 -3.07 -0.59
CA PRO A 134 -13.97 -3.06 0.85
C PRO A 134 -13.16 -1.85 1.32
N GLU A 135 -12.24 -1.39 0.48
CA GLU A 135 -11.39 -0.23 0.74
C GLU A 135 -12.19 1.08 0.82
N GLU A 136 -13.35 1.16 0.14
CA GLU A 136 -14.22 2.36 0.23
C GLU A 136 -14.77 2.54 1.65
N ILE A 137 -15.05 1.44 2.34
CA ILE A 137 -15.50 1.47 3.73
C ILE A 137 -14.35 1.91 4.65
N ASN A 138 -13.18 1.29 4.48
CA ASN A 138 -12.00 1.58 5.29
C ASN A 138 -11.61 3.06 5.21
N ARG A 139 -11.51 3.62 3.98
CA ARG A 139 -11.08 5.02 3.78
C ARG A 139 -12.06 6.01 4.42
N ARG A 140 -13.37 5.77 4.29
CA ARG A 140 -14.39 6.61 4.93
C ARG A 140 -14.25 6.60 6.46
N VAL A 141 -14.06 5.43 7.05
CA VAL A 141 -13.84 5.32 8.50
C VAL A 141 -12.58 6.06 8.91
N VAL A 142 -11.45 5.83 8.22
CA VAL A 142 -10.16 6.41 8.60
C VAL A 142 -10.15 7.93 8.40
N ASP A 143 -10.72 8.43 7.30
CA ASP A 143 -10.84 9.88 7.06
C ASP A 143 -11.58 10.59 8.22
N HIS A 144 -12.68 10.01 8.70
CA HIS A 144 -13.52 10.63 9.74
C HIS A 144 -12.98 10.46 11.16
N VAL A 145 -12.12 9.47 11.44
CA VAL A 145 -11.47 9.34 12.76
C VAL A 145 -10.16 10.10 12.86
N SER A 146 -9.56 10.46 11.73
CA SER A 146 -8.26 11.16 11.69
C SER A 146 -8.37 12.62 12.10
N ASP A 147 -7.34 13.15 12.75
CA ASP A 147 -7.24 14.55 13.13
C ASP A 147 -6.79 15.42 11.96
N ILE A 148 -5.85 14.92 11.17
CA ILE A 148 -5.34 15.59 9.96
C ILE A 148 -5.43 14.63 8.79
N ASN A 149 -6.10 15.07 7.73
CA ASN A 149 -6.23 14.37 6.46
C ASN A 149 -5.35 15.03 5.39
N MET A 150 -4.40 14.27 4.85
CA MET A 150 -3.48 14.73 3.81
C MET A 150 -3.91 14.16 2.46
N THR A 151 -4.51 15.01 1.63
CA THR A 151 -5.08 14.60 0.34
C THR A 151 -4.09 14.75 -0.80
N TYR A 152 -4.20 13.88 -1.81
CA TYR A 152 -3.35 13.93 -3.00
C TYR A 152 -3.84 14.93 -4.04
N SER A 153 -5.14 15.18 -4.10
CA SER A 153 -5.74 16.05 -5.10
C SER A 153 -6.70 17.07 -4.47
N SER A 154 -7.03 18.10 -5.24
CA SER A 154 -8.06 19.06 -4.85
C SER A 154 -9.44 18.41 -4.79
N ILE A 155 -9.73 17.47 -5.70
CA ILE A 155 -11.02 16.74 -5.71
C ILE A 155 -11.17 15.90 -4.43
N ALA A 156 -10.13 15.19 -4.00
CA ALA A 156 -10.16 14.45 -2.74
C ALA A 156 -10.40 15.37 -1.53
N ARG A 157 -9.79 16.56 -1.55
CA ARG A 157 -10.04 17.57 -0.52
C ARG A 157 -11.49 18.06 -0.52
N GLU A 158 -12.04 18.33 -1.68
CA GLU A 158 -13.43 18.77 -1.83
C GLU A 158 -14.43 17.72 -1.33
N TYR A 159 -14.18 16.44 -1.57
CA TYR A 159 -15.00 15.35 -1.01
C TYR A 159 -15.04 15.42 0.53
N LEU A 160 -13.88 15.52 1.17
CA LEU A 160 -13.81 15.59 2.64
C LEU A 160 -14.51 16.83 3.19
N LEU A 161 -14.36 17.99 2.56
CA LEU A 161 -15.07 19.20 2.95
C LEU A 161 -16.58 19.06 2.79
N SER A 162 -17.04 18.43 1.71
CA SER A 162 -18.47 18.18 1.48
C SER A 162 -19.06 17.15 2.46
N GLU A 163 -18.22 16.26 3.00
CA GLU A 163 -18.58 15.31 4.06
C GLU A 163 -18.54 15.94 5.47
N GLY A 164 -18.24 17.24 5.56
CA GLY A 164 -18.30 18.02 6.81
C GLY A 164 -17.01 18.10 7.61
N LEU A 165 -15.86 17.69 7.04
CA LEU A 165 -14.59 17.86 7.71
C LEU A 165 -14.14 19.32 7.64
N SER A 166 -13.55 19.80 8.73
CA SER A 166 -13.08 21.18 8.86
C SER A 166 -11.88 21.49 7.95
N PRO A 167 -11.90 22.61 7.20
CA PRO A 167 -10.88 22.92 6.20
C PRO A 167 -9.43 22.92 6.71
N GLU A 168 -9.22 23.33 7.96
CA GLU A 168 -7.90 23.36 8.61
C GLU A 168 -7.35 21.97 8.93
N ARG A 169 -8.19 20.92 8.88
CA ARG A 169 -7.81 19.53 9.08
C ARG A 169 -7.59 18.76 7.78
N VAL A 170 -7.83 19.41 6.65
CA VAL A 170 -7.71 18.78 5.32
C VAL A 170 -6.67 19.51 4.48
N ILE A 171 -5.47 18.96 4.42
CA ILE A 171 -4.29 19.56 3.80
C ILE A 171 -3.99 18.84 2.49
N LYS A 172 -3.93 19.56 1.37
CA LYS A 172 -3.47 18.99 0.11
C LYS A 172 -1.94 18.93 0.07
N THR A 173 -1.39 17.73 0.21
CA THR A 173 0.06 17.48 0.16
C THR A 173 0.56 17.01 -1.20
N GLY A 174 -0.33 16.47 -2.03
CA GLY A 174 0.07 15.72 -3.22
C GLY A 174 0.49 14.29 -2.90
N SER A 175 0.75 13.50 -3.95
CA SER A 175 1.20 12.11 -3.82
C SER A 175 2.69 12.03 -3.57
N PRO A 176 3.18 11.19 -2.65
CA PRO A 176 4.62 10.96 -2.44
C PRO A 176 5.28 10.18 -3.58
N MET A 177 4.50 9.61 -4.52
CA MET A 177 5.04 8.79 -5.61
C MET A 177 6.02 9.53 -6.51
N PHE A 178 5.87 10.84 -6.69
CA PHE A 178 6.82 11.63 -7.48
C PHE A 178 8.22 11.63 -6.83
N GLU A 179 8.29 11.84 -5.52
CA GLU A 179 9.55 11.77 -4.77
C GLU A 179 10.14 10.36 -4.78
N VAL A 180 9.29 9.33 -4.61
CA VAL A 180 9.72 7.93 -4.68
C VAL A 180 10.36 7.63 -6.03
N LEU A 181 9.67 7.93 -7.13
CA LEU A 181 10.18 7.67 -8.48
C LEU A 181 11.45 8.45 -8.78
N ASN A 182 11.53 9.71 -8.39
CA ASN A 182 12.73 10.53 -8.58
C ASN A 182 13.92 10.01 -7.77
N PHE A 183 13.71 9.59 -6.54
CA PHE A 183 14.76 9.03 -5.70
C PHE A 183 15.36 7.74 -6.26
N TYR A 184 14.52 6.88 -6.84
CA TYR A 184 14.95 5.61 -7.43
C TYR A 184 15.20 5.69 -8.93
N LYS A 185 15.16 6.87 -9.54
CA LYS A 185 15.25 7.07 -10.98
C LYS A 185 16.50 6.39 -11.58
N GLU A 186 17.66 6.64 -11.01
CA GLU A 186 18.92 6.02 -11.45
C GLU A 186 18.86 4.49 -11.40
N LYS A 187 18.35 3.91 -10.30
CA LYS A 187 18.17 2.47 -10.13
C LYS A 187 17.20 1.89 -11.16
N ILE A 188 16.15 2.64 -11.53
CA ILE A 188 15.18 2.25 -12.55
C ILE A 188 15.84 2.28 -13.93
N GLU A 189 16.54 3.36 -14.28
CA GLU A 189 17.18 3.56 -15.57
C GLU A 189 18.33 2.58 -15.84
N THR A 190 19.06 2.19 -14.78
CA THR A 190 20.16 1.20 -14.87
C THR A 190 19.70 -0.25 -14.70
N SER A 191 18.40 -0.49 -14.57
CA SER A 191 17.84 -1.83 -14.41
C SER A 191 18.05 -2.67 -15.66
N ASN A 192 18.54 -3.89 -15.49
CA ASN A 192 18.71 -4.84 -16.59
C ASN A 192 17.50 -5.78 -16.79
N VAL A 193 16.33 -5.41 -16.23
CA VAL A 193 15.12 -6.26 -16.27
C VAL A 193 14.66 -6.58 -17.69
N LEU A 194 14.78 -5.63 -18.62
CA LEU A 194 14.42 -5.85 -20.02
C LEU A 194 15.32 -6.93 -20.65
N ASN A 195 16.63 -6.90 -20.42
CA ASN A 195 17.55 -7.93 -20.89
C ASN A 195 17.26 -9.28 -20.25
N LYS A 196 16.97 -9.31 -18.92
CA LYS A 196 16.61 -10.55 -18.22
C LYS A 196 15.33 -11.21 -18.74
N LEU A 197 14.39 -10.40 -19.24
CA LEU A 197 13.13 -10.87 -19.81
C LEU A 197 13.15 -10.95 -21.34
N GLU A 198 14.32 -10.72 -21.96
CA GLU A 198 14.51 -10.73 -23.41
C GLU A 198 13.57 -9.77 -24.14
N LEU A 199 13.30 -8.60 -23.53
CA LEU A 199 12.38 -7.59 -24.05
C LEU A 199 13.13 -6.44 -24.72
N GLN A 200 12.51 -5.86 -25.75
CA GLN A 200 12.96 -4.62 -26.37
C GLN A 200 12.13 -3.44 -25.89
N PRO A 201 12.75 -2.28 -25.58
CA PRO A 201 12.02 -1.07 -25.20
C PRO A 201 10.91 -0.71 -26.19
N GLY A 202 9.70 -0.51 -25.69
CA GLY A 202 8.53 -0.16 -26.51
C GLY A 202 7.95 -1.30 -27.37
N LYS A 203 8.45 -2.53 -27.24
CA LYS A 203 7.99 -3.71 -27.99
C LYS A 203 7.38 -4.79 -27.10
N TYR A 204 6.66 -4.41 -26.07
CA TYR A 204 5.94 -5.32 -25.18
C TYR A 204 4.78 -4.58 -24.50
N PHE A 205 3.82 -5.36 -24.02
CA PHE A 205 2.74 -4.87 -23.16
C PHE A 205 3.00 -5.27 -21.71
N VAL A 206 2.59 -4.40 -20.78
CA VAL A 206 2.55 -4.72 -19.35
C VAL A 206 1.11 -4.73 -18.90
N VAL A 207 0.68 -5.83 -18.28
CA VAL A 207 -0.69 -5.99 -17.78
C VAL A 207 -0.65 -6.27 -16.29
N SER A 208 -1.49 -5.55 -15.54
CA SER A 208 -1.75 -5.81 -14.13
C SER A 208 -3.26 -6.04 -13.95
N SER A 209 -3.62 -7.26 -13.57
CA SER A 209 -5.00 -7.65 -13.27
C SER A 209 -5.00 -8.55 -12.05
N HIS A 210 -5.44 -8.02 -10.90
CA HIS A 210 -5.34 -8.72 -9.60
C HIS A 210 -6.59 -8.57 -8.73
N ARG A 211 -7.65 -7.89 -9.19
CA ARG A 211 -8.90 -7.78 -8.44
C ARG A 211 -9.66 -9.10 -8.46
N ALA A 212 -10.20 -9.49 -7.30
CA ALA A 212 -10.94 -10.73 -7.11
C ALA A 212 -12.10 -10.85 -8.11
N GLU A 213 -12.84 -9.76 -8.35
CA GLU A 213 -13.97 -9.70 -9.28
C GLU A 213 -13.59 -10.05 -10.73
N ASN A 214 -12.33 -9.80 -11.10
CA ASN A 214 -11.83 -10.04 -12.46
C ASN A 214 -11.16 -11.43 -12.60
N VAL A 215 -10.73 -12.04 -11.50
CA VAL A 215 -9.88 -13.24 -11.53
C VAL A 215 -10.59 -14.46 -10.94
N ASP A 216 -11.46 -14.29 -9.94
CA ASP A 216 -12.09 -15.40 -9.23
C ASP A 216 -13.19 -16.12 -10.03
N PRO A 217 -14.08 -15.47 -10.80
CA PRO A 217 -15.03 -16.16 -11.67
C PRO A 217 -14.33 -16.76 -12.90
N ASP A 218 -14.54 -18.06 -13.16
CA ASP A 218 -13.89 -18.78 -14.27
C ASP A 218 -14.20 -18.16 -15.64
N ASP A 219 -15.40 -17.64 -15.84
CA ASP A 219 -15.82 -16.99 -17.08
C ASP A 219 -15.09 -15.64 -17.28
N GLN A 220 -14.85 -14.87 -16.22
CA GLN A 220 -14.12 -13.60 -16.29
C GLN A 220 -12.63 -13.83 -16.54
N PHE A 221 -12.06 -14.82 -15.86
CA PHE A 221 -10.66 -15.21 -16.09
C PHE A 221 -10.43 -15.64 -17.54
N THR A 222 -11.32 -16.48 -18.08
CA THR A 222 -11.26 -16.91 -19.49
C THR A 222 -11.35 -15.73 -20.46
N LYS A 223 -12.21 -14.75 -20.20
CA LYS A 223 -12.32 -13.53 -21.03
C LYS A 223 -11.01 -12.73 -21.01
N ILE A 224 -10.40 -12.56 -19.83
CA ILE A 224 -9.09 -11.88 -19.72
C ILE A 224 -8.04 -12.59 -20.56
N VAL A 225 -7.93 -13.90 -20.44
CA VAL A 225 -6.98 -14.71 -21.22
C VAL A 225 -7.21 -14.53 -22.72
N ASN A 226 -8.46 -14.60 -23.18
CA ASN A 226 -8.78 -14.42 -24.60
C ASN A 226 -8.43 -13.00 -25.10
N ILE A 227 -8.66 -11.96 -24.28
CA ILE A 227 -8.25 -10.59 -24.60
C ILE A 227 -6.72 -10.51 -24.75
N LEU A 228 -5.98 -11.09 -23.81
CA LEU A 228 -4.52 -11.06 -23.84
C LEU A 228 -3.98 -11.79 -25.08
N ASN A 229 -4.48 -12.97 -25.39
CA ASN A 229 -4.11 -13.71 -26.60
C ASN A 229 -4.42 -12.89 -27.86
N THR A 230 -5.62 -12.31 -27.98
CA THR A 230 -6.00 -11.46 -29.12
C THR A 230 -5.07 -10.26 -29.28
N VAL A 231 -4.66 -9.63 -28.17
CA VAL A 231 -3.71 -8.50 -28.19
C VAL A 231 -2.32 -8.97 -28.64
N ALA A 232 -1.84 -10.09 -28.10
CA ALA A 232 -0.53 -10.63 -28.46
C ALA A 232 -0.47 -10.99 -29.97
N GLU A 233 -1.47 -11.67 -30.48
CA GLU A 233 -1.58 -12.04 -31.89
C GLU A 233 -1.70 -10.82 -32.81
N ARG A 234 -2.54 -9.85 -32.43
CA ARG A 234 -2.78 -8.64 -33.26
C ARG A 234 -1.53 -7.77 -33.42
N TYR A 235 -0.73 -7.65 -32.39
CA TYR A 235 0.42 -6.75 -32.36
C TYR A 235 1.76 -7.46 -32.51
N ASP A 236 1.77 -8.80 -32.51
CA ASP A 236 2.97 -9.63 -32.53
C ASP A 236 4.01 -9.17 -31.49
N MET A 237 3.53 -8.96 -30.26
CA MET A 237 4.35 -8.47 -29.16
C MET A 237 4.11 -9.29 -27.88
N PRO A 238 5.17 -9.54 -27.08
CA PRO A 238 5.03 -10.22 -25.83
C PRO A 238 4.21 -9.39 -24.81
N ILE A 239 3.47 -10.10 -23.95
CA ILE A 239 2.71 -9.52 -22.86
C ILE A 239 3.30 -9.99 -21.54
N ILE A 240 3.73 -9.03 -20.72
CA ILE A 240 4.20 -9.28 -19.35
C ILE A 240 3.03 -9.08 -18.39
N VAL A 241 2.64 -10.14 -17.72
CA VAL A 241 1.55 -10.09 -16.73
C VAL A 241 2.15 -10.05 -15.34
N SER A 242 1.96 -8.91 -14.65
CA SER A 242 2.28 -8.81 -13.22
C SER A 242 1.27 -9.62 -12.42
N THR A 243 1.69 -10.77 -11.90
CA THR A 243 0.81 -11.69 -11.19
C THR A 243 0.88 -11.49 -9.68
N HIS A 244 -0.28 -11.32 -9.05
CA HIS A 244 -0.44 -11.50 -7.60
C HIS A 244 -0.46 -13.01 -7.28
N PRO A 245 -0.06 -13.50 -6.10
CA PRO A 245 -0.13 -14.92 -5.74
C PRO A 245 -1.46 -15.60 -6.08
N ARG A 246 -2.60 -14.93 -5.87
CA ARG A 246 -3.92 -15.44 -6.30
C ARG A 246 -4.01 -15.72 -7.79
N THR A 247 -3.54 -14.78 -8.59
CA THR A 247 -3.58 -14.89 -10.06
C THR A 247 -2.60 -15.97 -10.51
N ARG A 248 -1.44 -16.09 -9.87
CA ARG A 248 -0.42 -17.07 -10.19
C ARG A 248 -0.93 -18.49 -10.06
N ASN A 249 -1.59 -18.83 -8.96
CA ASN A 249 -2.16 -20.16 -8.72
C ASN A 249 -3.21 -20.58 -9.78
N ARG A 250 -3.83 -19.60 -10.46
CA ARG A 250 -4.78 -19.88 -11.56
C ARG A 250 -4.13 -19.92 -12.92
N VAL A 251 -3.03 -19.20 -13.10
CA VAL A 251 -2.31 -19.12 -14.37
C VAL A 251 -1.45 -20.36 -14.58
N GLU A 252 -0.80 -20.91 -13.55
CA GLU A 252 0.10 -22.06 -13.65
C GLU A 252 -0.55 -23.35 -14.24
N PRO A 253 -1.84 -23.67 -14.02
CA PRO A 253 -2.48 -24.85 -14.62
C PRO A 253 -2.88 -24.69 -16.10
N VAL A 254 -2.82 -23.48 -16.67
CA VAL A 254 -3.30 -23.20 -18.03
C VAL A 254 -2.13 -23.01 -18.98
N SER A 255 -2.08 -23.82 -20.04
CA SER A 255 -1.05 -23.73 -21.08
C SER A 255 -1.21 -22.43 -21.89
N TYR A 256 -0.25 -21.53 -21.77
CA TYR A 256 -0.21 -20.27 -22.52
C TYR A 256 0.86 -20.36 -23.61
N THR A 257 0.48 -20.06 -24.83
CA THR A 257 1.40 -20.08 -25.99
C THR A 257 2.23 -18.79 -26.12
N HIS A 258 1.80 -17.67 -25.51
CA HIS A 258 2.44 -16.35 -25.68
C HIS A 258 2.59 -15.52 -24.40
N LEU A 259 2.30 -16.08 -23.20
CA LEU A 259 2.43 -15.35 -21.95
C LEU A 259 3.75 -15.70 -21.26
N THR A 260 4.63 -14.72 -21.10
CA THR A 260 5.83 -14.85 -20.27
C THR A 260 5.51 -14.41 -18.85
N LEU A 261 5.46 -15.37 -17.92
CA LEU A 261 5.36 -15.08 -16.49
C LEU A 261 6.77 -14.82 -15.97
N PRO A 262 7.08 -13.67 -15.37
CA PRO A 262 8.33 -13.51 -14.66
C PRO A 262 8.33 -14.45 -13.45
N THR A 263 9.02 -15.57 -13.58
CA THR A 263 9.31 -16.51 -12.49
C THR A 263 10.40 -15.89 -11.63
N LYS A 264 10.04 -15.30 -10.51
CA LYS A 264 10.87 -14.67 -9.48
C LYS A 264 11.43 -13.28 -9.86
N ALA A 265 10.88 -12.24 -9.25
CA ALA A 265 11.65 -11.04 -8.92
C ALA A 265 12.18 -11.21 -7.50
#